data_0c18f6035c7905359c7145ffc380fac9
#
_entry.id   0c18f6035c7905359c7145ffc380fac9
#
_cell.length_a   1.000
_cell.length_b   1.000
_cell.length_c   1.000
_cell.angle_alpha   90.00
_cell.angle_beta   90.00
_cell.angle_gamma   90.00
#
_symmetry.space_group_name_H-M   'P 1'
#
loop_
_entity.id
_entity.type
_entity.pdbx_description
1 polymer ?
#
loop_
_entity_poly.entity_id
_entity_poly.type
_entity_poly.pdbx_seq_one_letter_code
_entity_poly.pdbx_strand_id
1 'polypeptide(L)'
;MKLNILILADPFGKPSYAPRLRYLCNYLVEQGHHIVVYTEQFQSFDFPHSYPIIEKPISYHNTWQWAWQSLWSLLTDWRNRQFSRWVNQQVKKQDFDLIFCTTFSTFPLRAAYDIARQKKIPLITDIRDLDEQVPGAQYQSHRQWWAKPFSYWYKQVNICRRNHVLRKANAVTTVSPWHVDFIRSYNSEVHLIYNGYDPAQFYAEDIPTDTFRISYIGRIYAFQSTSLVEQALSELNLPNVELNIHTPDCQPIPLNHVGDELRHSSMALVLTNPNAKGMMTTKFFEALGCEKPVLCIPSDNGVLADTIRMTNSGLASSDLEEIKAFIFEKYQEWQQNGFTRQAVVQKEQFSREKQAQQFQQLFFETLKH
;
A
#
# COMPACT_ATOMS: atom_id res chain seq x y z
N MET A 1 17.44 3.49 -23.17
CA MET A 1 16.41 2.83 -24.01
C MET A 1 15.04 3.35 -23.56
N LYS A 2 14.16 3.72 -24.49
CA LYS A 2 12.78 4.11 -24.19
C LYS A 2 11.90 2.87 -24.34
N LEU A 3 10.98 2.67 -23.42
CA LEU A 3 10.08 1.52 -23.38
C LEU A 3 8.64 1.94 -23.65
N ASN A 4 7.89 1.06 -24.30
CA ASN A 4 6.44 1.11 -24.42
C ASN A 4 5.84 0.11 -23.42
N ILE A 5 5.21 0.59 -22.34
CA ILE A 5 4.76 -0.22 -21.22
C ILE A 5 3.24 -0.23 -21.15
N LEU A 6 2.67 -1.42 -21.20
CA LEU A 6 1.25 -1.62 -20.91
C LEU A 6 1.07 -1.87 -19.42
N ILE A 7 0.36 -0.98 -18.73
CA ILE A 7 0.07 -1.11 -17.30
C ILE A 7 -1.38 -1.55 -17.12
N LEU A 8 -1.57 -2.61 -16.35
CA LEU A 8 -2.89 -3.09 -15.93
C LEU A 8 -3.00 -2.94 -14.41
N ALA A 9 -4.02 -2.23 -13.96
CA ALA A 9 -4.18 -1.92 -12.54
C ALA A 9 -5.59 -2.26 -12.05
N ASP A 10 -5.71 -2.62 -10.78
CA ASP A 10 -6.98 -2.58 -10.07
C ASP A 10 -7.50 -1.14 -10.01
N PRO A 11 -8.82 -0.91 -9.81
CA PRO A 11 -9.39 0.43 -9.81
C PRO A 11 -8.71 1.34 -8.78
N PHE A 12 -8.20 2.48 -9.22
CA PHE A 12 -7.47 3.44 -8.37
C PHE A 12 -7.90 4.90 -8.54
N GLY A 13 -9.17 5.12 -8.84
CA GLY A 13 -9.74 6.45 -9.15
C GLY A 13 -9.68 7.49 -8.02
N LYS A 14 -9.37 7.10 -6.76
CA LYS A 14 -9.15 8.06 -5.66
C LYS A 14 -7.66 8.35 -5.48
N PRO A 15 -7.29 9.60 -5.13
CA PRO A 15 -5.89 9.97 -4.85
C PRO A 15 -5.20 9.10 -3.81
N SER A 16 -5.95 8.64 -2.79
CA SER A 16 -5.45 7.76 -1.73
C SER A 16 -5.19 6.32 -2.18
N TYR A 17 -5.69 5.92 -3.36
CA TYR A 17 -5.43 4.60 -3.90
C TYR A 17 -4.18 4.61 -4.77
N ALA A 18 -3.32 3.61 -4.58
CA ALA A 18 -2.11 3.38 -5.36
C ALA A 18 -1.16 4.59 -5.53
N PRO A 19 -0.81 5.36 -4.47
CA PRO A 19 0.11 6.48 -4.60
C PRO A 19 1.47 6.06 -5.18
N ARG A 20 1.92 4.84 -4.89
CA ARG A 20 3.13 4.23 -5.45
C ARG A 20 3.05 4.07 -6.98
N LEU A 21 1.93 3.56 -7.51
CA LEU A 21 1.74 3.42 -8.96
C LEU A 21 1.73 4.77 -9.65
N ARG A 22 1.04 5.75 -9.09
CA ARG A 22 0.96 7.10 -9.67
C ARG A 22 2.33 7.76 -9.74
N TYR A 23 3.12 7.64 -8.65
CA TYR A 23 4.49 8.13 -8.63
C TYR A 23 5.35 7.44 -9.70
N LEU A 24 5.27 6.10 -9.77
CA LEU A 24 5.98 5.32 -10.78
C LEU A 24 5.61 5.74 -12.21
N CYS A 25 4.32 5.93 -12.50
CA CYS A 25 3.87 6.35 -13.82
C CYS A 25 4.43 7.72 -14.21
N ASN A 26 4.37 8.72 -13.33
CA ASN A 26 4.94 10.03 -13.55
C ASN A 26 6.45 9.95 -13.79
N TYR A 27 7.17 9.24 -12.92
CA TYR A 27 8.60 9.02 -13.05
C TYR A 27 8.96 8.39 -14.42
N LEU A 28 8.27 7.34 -14.83
CA LEU A 28 8.53 6.68 -16.12
C LEU A 28 8.31 7.63 -17.31
N VAL A 29 7.28 8.47 -17.28
CA VAL A 29 7.03 9.48 -18.32
C VAL A 29 8.14 10.52 -18.32
N GLU A 30 8.58 11.02 -17.18
CA GLU A 30 9.71 11.95 -17.04
C GLU A 30 11.02 11.35 -17.57
N GLN A 31 11.22 10.04 -17.41
CA GLN A 31 12.35 9.31 -18.02
C GLN A 31 12.17 9.05 -19.54
N GLY A 32 11.07 9.52 -20.12
CA GLY A 32 10.78 9.44 -21.55
C GLY A 32 10.25 8.08 -22.03
N HIS A 33 9.73 7.24 -21.12
CA HIS A 33 9.00 6.03 -21.47
C HIS A 33 7.59 6.36 -21.94
N HIS A 34 7.03 5.50 -22.77
CA HIS A 34 5.63 5.57 -23.18
C HIS A 34 4.82 4.57 -22.36
N ILE A 35 3.86 5.05 -21.60
CA ILE A 35 3.00 4.18 -20.78
C ILE A 35 1.53 4.42 -21.12
N VAL A 36 0.73 3.39 -21.01
CA VAL A 36 -0.72 3.48 -21.00
C VAL A 36 -1.28 2.59 -19.88
N VAL A 37 -2.20 3.14 -19.11
CA VAL A 37 -2.81 2.44 -17.96
C VAL A 37 -4.23 2.02 -18.32
N TYR A 38 -4.53 0.75 -18.17
CA TYR A 38 -5.88 0.21 -18.28
C TYR A 38 -6.39 -0.24 -16.92
N THR A 39 -7.60 0.18 -16.57
CA THR A 39 -8.26 -0.17 -15.31
C THR A 39 -9.77 -0.30 -15.51
N GLU A 40 -10.50 -0.74 -14.49
CA GLU A 40 -11.95 -0.60 -14.46
C GLU A 40 -12.36 0.73 -13.81
N GLN A 41 -13.43 1.30 -14.30
CA GLN A 41 -14.04 2.50 -13.74
C GLN A 41 -14.45 2.25 -12.29
N PHE A 42 -14.04 3.14 -11.38
CA PHE A 42 -14.42 3.07 -9.97
C PHE A 42 -15.02 4.38 -9.49
N GLN A 43 -14.33 5.48 -9.73
CA GLN A 43 -14.76 6.86 -9.44
C GLN A 43 -14.04 7.78 -10.42
N SER A 44 -14.47 9.04 -10.52
CA SER A 44 -13.74 10.03 -11.31
C SER A 44 -12.31 10.18 -10.83
N PHE A 45 -11.36 10.26 -11.76
CA PHE A 45 -9.98 10.60 -11.43
C PHE A 45 -9.90 12.05 -10.99
N ASP A 46 -9.35 12.25 -9.80
CA ASP A 46 -9.18 13.58 -9.21
C ASP A 46 -7.69 13.80 -8.86
N PHE A 47 -6.82 13.59 -9.84
CA PHE A 47 -5.39 13.87 -9.72
C PHE A 47 -4.77 14.20 -11.08
N PRO A 48 -3.79 15.13 -11.12
CA PRO A 48 -3.07 15.43 -12.34
C PRO A 48 -2.24 14.23 -12.80
N HIS A 49 -2.33 13.92 -14.10
CA HIS A 49 -1.56 12.86 -14.74
C HIS A 49 -1.18 13.25 -16.16
N SER A 50 0.01 12.84 -16.60
CA SER A 50 0.56 13.14 -17.94
C SER A 50 0.55 11.94 -18.89
N TYR A 51 -0.13 10.85 -18.49
CA TYR A 51 -0.20 9.59 -19.24
C TYR A 51 -1.64 9.16 -19.45
N PRO A 52 -1.95 8.43 -20.53
CA PRO A 52 -3.30 7.96 -20.79
C PRO A 52 -3.75 6.93 -19.77
N ILE A 53 -4.92 7.15 -19.17
CA ILE A 53 -5.63 6.21 -18.33
C ILE A 53 -6.95 5.86 -19.04
N ILE A 54 -7.13 4.59 -19.35
CA ILE A 54 -8.29 4.10 -20.09
C ILE A 54 -9.09 3.20 -19.17
N GLU A 55 -10.31 3.62 -18.89
CA GLU A 55 -11.21 2.94 -17.97
C GLU A 55 -12.25 2.11 -18.71
N LYS A 56 -12.36 0.83 -18.32
CA LYS A 56 -13.48 -0.01 -18.73
C LYS A 56 -14.72 0.37 -17.91
N PRO A 57 -15.85 0.73 -18.57
CA PRO A 57 -17.08 1.02 -17.85
C PRO A 57 -17.55 -0.18 -17.00
N ILE A 58 -18.10 0.12 -15.83
CA ILE A 58 -18.72 -0.88 -14.95
C ILE A 58 -20.09 -1.28 -15.54
N SER A 59 -20.36 -2.57 -15.59
CA SER A 59 -21.58 -3.12 -16.22
C SER A 59 -22.72 -3.41 -15.24
N TYR A 60 -22.59 -3.08 -13.97
CA TYR A 60 -23.65 -3.31 -12.99
C TYR A 60 -24.18 -1.97 -12.44
N HIS A 61 -25.51 -1.89 -12.34
CA HIS A 61 -26.22 -0.67 -11.90
C HIS A 61 -26.94 -0.85 -10.56
N ASN A 62 -26.97 -2.07 -10.02
CA ASN A 62 -27.61 -2.36 -8.74
C ASN A 62 -26.92 -3.51 -8.00
N THR A 63 -27.26 -3.66 -6.69
CA THR A 63 -26.66 -4.66 -5.79
C THR A 63 -26.87 -6.10 -6.25
N TRP A 64 -28.01 -6.41 -6.86
CA TRP A 64 -28.30 -7.77 -7.36
C TRP A 64 -27.44 -8.13 -8.57
N GLN A 65 -27.29 -7.22 -9.51
CA GLN A 65 -26.39 -7.42 -10.67
C GLN A 65 -24.94 -7.56 -10.19
N TRP A 66 -24.51 -6.74 -9.23
CA TRP A 66 -23.19 -6.86 -8.62
C TRP A 66 -22.99 -8.23 -7.95
N ALA A 67 -23.95 -8.69 -7.15
CA ALA A 67 -23.88 -9.98 -6.48
C ALA A 67 -23.81 -11.15 -7.47
N TRP A 68 -24.65 -11.11 -8.49
CA TRP A 68 -24.67 -12.12 -9.56
C TRP A 68 -23.36 -12.14 -10.36
N GLN A 69 -22.86 -10.99 -10.79
CA GLN A 69 -21.58 -10.88 -11.50
C GLN A 69 -20.40 -11.32 -10.62
N SER A 70 -20.45 -11.05 -9.33
CA SER A 70 -19.43 -11.50 -8.37
C SER A 70 -19.41 -13.01 -8.24
N LEU A 71 -20.57 -13.63 -8.12
CA LEU A 71 -20.69 -15.09 -8.09
C LEU A 71 -20.22 -15.72 -9.41
N TRP A 72 -20.65 -15.17 -10.54
CA TRP A 72 -20.24 -15.66 -11.86
C TRP A 72 -18.75 -15.47 -12.11
N SER A 73 -18.19 -14.37 -11.66
CA SER A 73 -16.75 -14.11 -11.70
C SER A 73 -15.97 -15.08 -10.82
N LEU A 74 -16.51 -15.42 -9.64
CA LEU A 74 -15.93 -16.42 -8.79
C LEU A 74 -15.87 -17.81 -9.45
N LEU A 75 -16.95 -18.23 -10.11
CA LEU A 75 -17.01 -19.54 -10.76
C LEU A 75 -16.14 -19.61 -12.02
N THR A 76 -16.18 -18.59 -12.86
CA THR A 76 -15.67 -18.64 -14.24
C THR A 76 -14.50 -17.70 -14.51
N ASP A 77 -14.11 -16.87 -13.54
CA ASP A 77 -13.16 -15.75 -13.74
C ASP A 77 -13.62 -14.75 -14.81
N TRP A 78 -14.93 -14.59 -14.93
CA TRP A 78 -15.59 -13.80 -15.98
C TRP A 78 -15.09 -12.36 -16.03
N ARG A 79 -14.90 -11.70 -14.88
CA ARG A 79 -14.42 -10.31 -14.79
C ARG A 79 -13.07 -10.15 -15.50
N ASN A 80 -12.10 -11.00 -15.17
CA ASN A 80 -10.78 -10.98 -15.80
C ASN A 80 -10.83 -11.26 -17.30
N ARG A 81 -11.68 -12.24 -17.72
CA ARG A 81 -11.83 -12.59 -19.14
C ARG A 81 -12.46 -11.45 -19.94
N GLN A 82 -13.46 -10.77 -19.39
CA GLN A 82 -14.08 -9.60 -20.04
C GLN A 82 -13.09 -8.44 -20.12
N PHE A 83 -12.33 -8.19 -19.05
CA PHE A 83 -11.32 -7.15 -19.03
C PHE A 83 -10.21 -7.45 -20.04
N SER A 84 -9.71 -8.66 -20.08
CA SER A 84 -8.70 -9.09 -21.06
C SER A 84 -9.17 -8.90 -22.51
N ARG A 85 -10.38 -9.32 -22.83
CA ARG A 85 -10.95 -9.16 -24.19
C ARG A 85 -11.05 -7.68 -24.56
N TRP A 86 -11.55 -6.87 -23.64
CA TRP A 86 -11.72 -5.43 -23.87
C TRP A 86 -10.36 -4.74 -24.07
N VAL A 87 -9.36 -4.98 -23.21
CA VAL A 87 -8.02 -4.42 -23.39
C VAL A 87 -7.42 -4.88 -24.72
N ASN A 88 -7.49 -6.17 -25.06
CA ASN A 88 -6.95 -6.69 -26.31
C ASN A 88 -7.54 -6.02 -27.55
N GLN A 89 -8.83 -5.65 -27.51
CA GLN A 89 -9.46 -4.89 -28.61
C GLN A 89 -8.86 -3.49 -28.76
N GLN A 90 -8.58 -2.83 -27.63
CA GLN A 90 -8.00 -1.47 -27.62
C GLN A 90 -6.53 -1.46 -28.11
N VAL A 91 -5.76 -2.46 -27.67
CA VAL A 91 -4.30 -2.52 -27.92
C VAL A 91 -3.93 -3.37 -29.13
N LYS A 92 -4.90 -3.76 -29.98
CA LYS A 92 -4.68 -4.71 -31.09
C LYS A 92 -3.59 -4.26 -32.07
N LYS A 93 -3.48 -2.95 -32.30
CA LYS A 93 -2.54 -2.35 -33.25
C LYS A 93 -1.34 -1.66 -32.57
N GLN A 94 -1.18 -1.87 -31.27
CA GLN A 94 -0.12 -1.25 -30.48
C GLN A 94 0.90 -2.31 -30.08
N ASP A 95 2.17 -1.97 -30.16
CA ASP A 95 3.26 -2.80 -29.70
C ASP A 95 3.77 -2.30 -28.35
N PHE A 96 3.99 -3.24 -27.44
CA PHE A 96 4.51 -3.01 -26.10
C PHE A 96 5.73 -3.89 -25.87
N ASP A 97 6.69 -3.38 -25.12
CA ASP A 97 7.89 -4.13 -24.74
C ASP A 97 7.61 -5.05 -23.55
N LEU A 98 6.75 -4.61 -22.61
CA LEU A 98 6.38 -5.40 -21.45
C LEU A 98 4.98 -5.02 -20.92
N ILE A 99 4.42 -5.92 -20.11
CA ILE A 99 3.23 -5.66 -19.30
C ILE A 99 3.64 -5.57 -17.83
N PHE A 100 3.22 -4.48 -17.18
CA PHE A 100 3.28 -4.33 -15.73
C PHE A 100 1.87 -4.41 -15.15
N CYS A 101 1.63 -5.36 -14.23
CA CYS A 101 0.33 -5.54 -13.59
C CYS A 101 0.44 -5.33 -12.10
N THR A 102 -0.25 -4.32 -11.56
CA THR A 102 -0.27 -4.04 -10.12
C THR A 102 -1.65 -4.29 -9.54
N THR A 103 -1.71 -4.91 -8.36
CA THR A 103 -2.97 -5.27 -7.71
C THR A 103 -2.85 -5.35 -6.20
N PHE A 104 -3.97 -5.12 -5.51
CA PHE A 104 -4.11 -5.45 -4.08
C PHE A 104 -4.33 -6.94 -3.84
N SER A 105 -4.97 -7.66 -4.77
CA SER A 105 -5.35 -9.06 -4.55
C SER A 105 -5.16 -9.92 -5.79
N THR A 106 -6.15 -9.97 -6.69
CA THR A 106 -6.15 -10.89 -7.85
C THR A 106 -6.54 -10.25 -9.16
N PHE A 107 -7.44 -9.27 -9.15
CA PHE A 107 -7.78 -8.52 -10.35
C PHE A 107 -6.75 -7.39 -10.56
N PRO A 108 -6.19 -7.19 -11.77
CA PRO A 108 -6.47 -7.86 -13.04
C PRO A 108 -5.38 -8.88 -13.48
N LEU A 109 -4.76 -9.63 -12.56
CA LEU A 109 -3.61 -10.53 -12.83
C LEU A 109 -3.85 -11.50 -13.98
N ARG A 110 -5.01 -12.19 -13.99
CA ARG A 110 -5.32 -13.15 -15.04
C ARG A 110 -5.45 -12.48 -16.40
N ALA A 111 -6.04 -11.29 -16.46
CA ALA A 111 -6.14 -10.53 -17.68
C ALA A 111 -4.75 -10.14 -18.21
N ALA A 112 -3.86 -9.69 -17.33
CA ALA A 112 -2.48 -9.38 -17.68
C ALA A 112 -1.73 -10.60 -18.26
N TYR A 113 -1.87 -11.75 -17.62
CA TYR A 113 -1.26 -13.00 -18.10
C TYR A 113 -1.80 -13.42 -19.46
N ASP A 114 -3.13 -13.38 -19.67
CA ASP A 114 -3.73 -13.77 -20.94
C ASP A 114 -3.27 -12.84 -22.10
N ILE A 115 -3.11 -11.53 -21.83
CA ILE A 115 -2.61 -10.56 -22.81
C ILE A 115 -1.12 -10.77 -23.08
N ALA A 116 -0.30 -10.95 -22.04
CA ALA A 116 1.13 -11.20 -22.17
C ALA A 116 1.42 -12.44 -23.03
N ARG A 117 0.67 -13.52 -22.75
CA ARG A 117 0.78 -14.76 -23.53
C ARG A 117 0.36 -14.57 -24.99
N GLN A 118 -0.71 -13.84 -25.26
CA GLN A 118 -1.20 -13.59 -26.61
C GLN A 118 -0.22 -12.71 -27.41
N LYS A 119 0.33 -11.67 -26.79
CA LYS A 119 1.28 -10.76 -27.42
C LYS A 119 2.72 -11.28 -27.39
N LYS A 120 3.01 -12.34 -26.62
CA LYS A 120 4.35 -12.93 -26.43
C LYS A 120 5.35 -11.91 -25.87
N ILE A 121 4.93 -11.10 -24.91
CA ILE A 121 5.77 -10.11 -24.24
C ILE A 121 5.87 -10.43 -22.74
N PRO A 122 6.96 -10.03 -22.07
CA PRO A 122 7.15 -10.33 -20.65
C PRO A 122 6.08 -9.66 -19.76
N LEU A 123 5.80 -10.37 -18.66
CA LEU A 123 4.87 -9.95 -17.63
C LEU A 123 5.60 -9.77 -16.29
N ILE A 124 5.51 -8.58 -15.72
CA ILE A 124 5.90 -8.28 -14.34
C ILE A 124 4.64 -8.04 -13.53
N THR A 125 4.50 -8.72 -12.39
CA THR A 125 3.35 -8.56 -11.49
C THR A 125 3.78 -7.90 -10.19
N ASP A 126 3.00 -6.91 -9.73
CA ASP A 126 3.22 -6.20 -8.47
C ASP A 126 2.09 -6.54 -7.49
N ILE A 127 2.43 -7.30 -6.45
CA ILE A 127 1.50 -7.80 -5.44
C ILE A 127 1.69 -6.98 -4.17
N ARG A 128 0.69 -6.18 -3.82
CA ARG A 128 0.78 -5.28 -2.67
C ARG A 128 0.26 -5.88 -1.38
N ASP A 129 -0.73 -6.77 -1.48
CA ASP A 129 -1.30 -7.47 -0.33
C ASP A 129 -1.45 -8.97 -0.62
N LEU A 130 -1.31 -9.77 0.41
CA LEU A 130 -1.55 -11.20 0.36
C LEU A 130 -2.73 -11.56 1.26
N ASP A 131 -3.69 -12.31 0.73
CA ASP A 131 -4.84 -12.78 1.51
C ASP A 131 -4.43 -13.62 2.74
N GLU A 132 -3.23 -14.19 2.71
CA GLU A 132 -2.64 -14.99 3.79
C GLU A 132 -2.10 -14.17 4.96
N GLN A 133 -1.89 -12.87 4.78
CA GLN A 133 -1.39 -11.98 5.83
C GLN A 133 -2.32 -11.95 7.05
N VAL A 134 -3.62 -12.07 6.81
CA VAL A 134 -4.63 -12.01 7.86
C VAL A 134 -5.30 -13.36 8.01
N PRO A 135 -5.25 -13.97 9.20
CA PRO A 135 -5.95 -15.22 9.48
C PRO A 135 -7.46 -15.09 9.23
N GLY A 136 -8.04 -16.10 8.60
CA GLY A 136 -9.47 -16.13 8.32
C GLY A 136 -9.91 -15.17 7.19
N ALA A 137 -11.16 -14.72 7.26
CA ALA A 137 -11.77 -13.82 6.29
C ALA A 137 -11.85 -12.36 6.80
N GLN A 138 -10.89 -11.92 7.58
CA GLN A 138 -10.96 -10.64 8.32
C GLN A 138 -11.06 -9.40 7.42
N TYR A 139 -10.49 -9.41 6.22
CA TYR A 139 -10.72 -8.32 5.24
C TYR A 139 -12.18 -8.21 4.78
N GLN A 140 -12.99 -9.24 5.06
CA GLN A 140 -14.40 -9.33 4.72
C GLN A 140 -15.29 -9.36 5.96
N SER A 141 -14.79 -8.91 7.12
CA SER A 141 -15.39 -9.03 8.44
C SER A 141 -16.74 -8.35 8.64
N HIS A 142 -17.18 -7.50 7.71
CA HIS A 142 -18.52 -6.90 7.74
C HIS A 142 -19.64 -7.85 7.31
N ARG A 143 -19.29 -9.10 6.95
CA ARG A 143 -20.29 -10.09 6.51
C ARG A 143 -20.81 -10.89 7.67
N GLN A 144 -22.11 -11.16 7.61
CA GLN A 144 -22.81 -11.96 8.61
C GLN A 144 -22.19 -13.36 8.74
N TRP A 145 -22.30 -13.97 9.90
CA TRP A 145 -21.69 -15.27 10.22
C TRP A 145 -22.00 -16.39 9.22
N TRP A 146 -23.18 -16.40 8.61
CA TRP A 146 -23.58 -17.36 7.58
C TRP A 146 -22.81 -17.20 6.26
N ALA A 147 -22.24 -16.05 6.00
CA ALA A 147 -21.43 -15.79 4.80
C ALA A 147 -19.96 -16.21 4.95
N LYS A 148 -19.51 -16.57 6.16
CA LYS A 148 -18.11 -16.97 6.42
C LYS A 148 -17.60 -18.13 5.54
N PRO A 149 -18.34 -19.27 5.37
CA PRO A 149 -17.88 -20.35 4.51
C PRO A 149 -17.68 -19.91 3.04
N PHE A 150 -18.59 -19.07 2.53
CA PHE A 150 -18.48 -18.50 1.18
C PHE A 150 -17.29 -17.58 1.05
N SER A 151 -17.04 -16.74 2.07
CA SER A 151 -15.89 -15.83 2.11
C SER A 151 -14.56 -16.59 2.15
N TYR A 152 -14.50 -17.70 2.89
CA TYR A 152 -13.34 -18.58 2.92
C TYR A 152 -13.09 -19.23 1.55
N TRP A 153 -14.12 -19.79 0.94
CA TRP A 153 -14.02 -20.37 -0.40
C TRP A 153 -13.59 -19.32 -1.45
N TYR A 154 -14.17 -18.12 -1.41
CA TYR A 154 -13.79 -17.01 -2.25
C TYR A 154 -12.30 -16.67 -2.12
N LYS A 155 -11.81 -16.60 -0.87
CA LYS A 155 -10.39 -16.40 -0.56
C LYS A 155 -9.53 -17.48 -1.21
N GLN A 156 -9.86 -18.76 -1.05
CA GLN A 156 -9.08 -19.86 -1.59
C GLN A 156 -9.02 -19.83 -3.14
N VAL A 157 -10.14 -19.54 -3.78
CA VAL A 157 -10.18 -19.41 -5.25
C VAL A 157 -9.27 -18.27 -5.72
N ASN A 158 -9.30 -17.13 -5.05
CA ASN A 158 -8.44 -15.98 -5.37
C ASN A 158 -6.95 -16.30 -5.17
N ILE A 159 -6.61 -16.96 -4.07
CA ILE A 159 -5.25 -17.44 -3.80
C ILE A 159 -4.77 -18.38 -4.93
N CYS A 160 -5.56 -19.38 -5.28
CA CYS A 160 -5.20 -20.31 -6.36
C CYS A 160 -4.99 -19.59 -7.70
N ARG A 161 -5.85 -18.65 -8.05
CA ARG A 161 -5.74 -17.86 -9.30
C ARG A 161 -4.53 -16.97 -9.32
N ARG A 162 -4.28 -16.24 -8.21
CA ARG A 162 -3.07 -15.44 -8.05
C ARG A 162 -1.81 -16.29 -8.21
N ASN A 163 -1.71 -17.37 -7.45
CA ASN A 163 -0.54 -18.24 -7.46
C ASN A 163 -0.29 -18.89 -8.83
N HIS A 164 -1.36 -19.16 -9.60
CA HIS A 164 -1.21 -19.63 -10.98
C HIS A 164 -0.50 -18.58 -11.86
N VAL A 165 -0.87 -17.30 -11.73
CA VAL A 165 -0.23 -16.23 -12.51
C VAL A 165 1.20 -15.97 -12.02
N LEU A 166 1.43 -15.95 -10.70
CA LEU A 166 2.77 -15.76 -10.13
C LEU A 166 3.78 -16.76 -10.69
N ARG A 167 3.39 -18.05 -10.81
CA ARG A 167 4.28 -19.10 -11.42
C ARG A 167 4.62 -18.86 -12.89
N LYS A 168 3.91 -17.96 -13.57
CA LYS A 168 4.05 -17.72 -15.02
C LYS A 168 4.56 -16.31 -15.33
N ALA A 169 4.63 -15.43 -14.35
CA ALA A 169 5.20 -14.10 -14.49
C ALA A 169 6.73 -14.20 -14.67
N ASN A 170 7.30 -13.29 -15.46
CA ASN A 170 8.75 -13.18 -15.62
C ASN A 170 9.43 -12.65 -14.36
N ALA A 171 8.75 -11.74 -13.66
CA ALA A 171 9.18 -11.29 -12.34
C ALA A 171 7.95 -10.89 -11.50
N VAL A 172 8.13 -10.93 -10.18
CA VAL A 172 7.14 -10.51 -9.20
C VAL A 172 7.74 -9.44 -8.31
N THR A 173 7.06 -8.32 -8.13
CA THR A 173 7.43 -7.33 -7.12
C THR A 173 6.44 -7.35 -5.97
N THR A 174 6.91 -6.99 -4.78
CA THR A 174 6.07 -6.91 -3.59
C THR A 174 6.63 -5.92 -2.58
N VAL A 175 5.84 -5.59 -1.55
CA VAL A 175 6.08 -4.44 -0.67
C VAL A 175 6.66 -4.80 0.70
N SER A 176 6.82 -6.08 0.99
CA SER A 176 7.23 -6.57 2.31
C SER A 176 8.21 -7.75 2.22
N PRO A 177 9.22 -7.82 3.09
CA PRO A 177 10.12 -8.99 3.18
C PRO A 177 9.36 -10.29 3.39
N TRP A 178 8.34 -10.30 4.25
CA TRP A 178 7.50 -11.47 4.47
C TRP A 178 6.79 -11.95 3.20
N HIS A 179 6.32 -11.00 2.35
CA HIS A 179 5.75 -11.33 1.05
C HIS A 179 6.78 -12.00 0.13
N VAL A 180 8.01 -11.48 0.13
CA VAL A 180 9.10 -12.06 -0.70
C VAL A 180 9.30 -13.52 -0.34
N ASP A 181 9.45 -13.84 0.93
CA ASP A 181 9.67 -15.21 1.40
C ASP A 181 8.48 -16.12 1.06
N PHE A 182 7.27 -15.60 1.20
CA PHE A 182 6.05 -16.33 0.84
C PHE A 182 5.95 -16.59 -0.67
N ILE A 183 6.18 -15.58 -1.50
CA ILE A 183 6.03 -15.64 -2.97
C ILE A 183 7.13 -16.48 -3.61
N ARG A 184 8.33 -16.57 -3.02
CA ARG A 184 9.44 -17.40 -3.52
C ARG A 184 9.06 -18.87 -3.73
N SER A 185 8.07 -19.38 -3.01
CA SER A 185 7.54 -20.74 -3.23
C SER A 185 6.81 -20.89 -4.57
N TYR A 186 6.48 -19.81 -5.24
CA TYR A 186 5.74 -19.76 -6.50
C TYR A 186 6.57 -19.23 -7.67
N ASN A 187 7.50 -18.30 -7.41
CA ASN A 187 8.36 -17.69 -8.42
C ASN A 187 9.72 -17.37 -7.80
N SER A 188 10.83 -17.71 -8.48
CA SER A 188 12.19 -17.41 -8.02
C SER A 188 12.56 -15.94 -8.19
N GLU A 189 12.01 -15.29 -9.22
CA GLU A 189 12.27 -13.89 -9.57
C GLU A 189 11.35 -12.95 -8.78
N VAL A 190 11.58 -12.84 -7.47
CA VAL A 190 10.80 -11.98 -6.56
C VAL A 190 11.67 -10.86 -6.03
N HIS A 191 11.19 -9.63 -6.22
CA HIS A 191 11.89 -8.41 -5.86
C HIS A 191 11.11 -7.62 -4.82
N LEU A 192 11.81 -7.18 -3.76
CA LEU A 192 11.25 -6.30 -2.75
C LEU A 192 11.36 -4.85 -3.21
N ILE A 193 10.21 -4.22 -3.42
CA ILE A 193 10.11 -2.78 -3.71
C ILE A 193 9.04 -2.21 -2.78
N TYR A 194 9.41 -1.39 -1.82
CA TYR A 194 8.53 -0.87 -0.78
C TYR A 194 7.47 0.11 -1.30
N ASN A 195 6.44 0.41 -0.49
CA ASN A 195 5.47 1.47 -0.80
C ASN A 195 6.11 2.86 -0.81
N GLY A 196 7.02 3.11 0.13
CA GLY A 196 7.80 4.31 0.22
C GLY A 196 7.00 5.59 0.51
N TYR A 197 7.74 6.67 0.75
CA TYR A 197 7.20 8.03 0.92
C TYR A 197 7.56 8.92 -0.27
N ASP A 198 6.75 9.93 -0.52
CA ASP A 198 7.03 10.98 -1.50
C ASP A 198 7.88 12.07 -0.86
N PRO A 199 9.15 12.25 -1.26
CA PRO A 199 10.03 13.25 -0.63
C PRO A 199 9.59 14.70 -0.87
N ALA A 200 8.76 14.96 -1.88
CA ALA A 200 8.19 16.29 -2.08
C ALA A 200 7.07 16.64 -1.08
N GLN A 201 6.41 15.63 -0.51
CA GLN A 201 5.31 15.80 0.44
C GLN A 201 5.74 15.51 1.89
N PHE A 202 6.61 14.52 2.08
CA PHE A 202 7.04 14.05 3.39
C PHE A 202 8.54 14.30 3.58
N TYR A 203 8.84 15.39 4.22
CA TYR A 203 10.21 15.86 4.54
C TYR A 203 10.27 16.35 5.97
N ALA A 204 11.47 16.39 6.52
CA ALA A 204 11.70 16.83 7.88
C ALA A 204 11.70 18.36 7.99
N GLU A 205 11.00 18.86 8.98
CA GLU A 205 10.96 20.28 9.32
C GLU A 205 10.73 20.42 10.82
N ASP A 206 11.49 21.32 11.47
CA ASP A 206 11.39 21.60 12.89
C ASP A 206 10.39 22.73 13.12
N ILE A 207 9.14 22.37 13.38
CA ILE A 207 8.03 23.30 13.61
C ILE A 207 7.68 23.27 15.09
N PRO A 208 7.94 24.35 15.86
CA PRO A 208 7.52 24.45 17.26
C PRO A 208 5.98 24.45 17.36
N THR A 209 5.48 23.75 18.38
CA THR A 209 4.05 23.66 18.69
C THR A 209 3.80 23.90 20.18
N ASP A 210 2.64 24.47 20.52
CA ASP A 210 2.24 24.71 21.90
C ASP A 210 1.64 23.46 22.59
N THR A 211 1.49 22.37 21.82
CA THR A 211 0.85 21.13 22.28
C THR A 211 1.67 19.93 21.81
N PHE A 212 1.94 19.00 22.72
CA PHE A 212 2.52 17.70 22.37
C PHE A 212 1.44 16.83 21.72
N ARG A 213 1.59 16.60 20.42
CA ARG A 213 0.56 15.98 19.61
C ARG A 213 0.99 14.61 19.10
N ILE A 214 0.22 13.57 19.43
CA ILE A 214 0.37 12.23 18.85
C ILE A 214 -0.71 12.07 17.78
N SER A 215 -0.33 11.94 16.50
CA SER A 215 -1.30 11.90 15.41
C SER A 215 -1.37 10.53 14.74
N TYR A 216 -2.59 10.04 14.54
CA TYR A 216 -2.92 8.93 13.67
C TYR A 216 -3.70 9.43 12.47
N ILE A 217 -3.26 9.10 11.25
CA ILE A 217 -3.92 9.53 10.02
C ILE A 217 -4.27 8.33 9.16
N GLY A 218 -5.56 8.07 8.94
CA GLY A 218 -6.05 7.03 8.06
C GLY A 218 -7.16 6.17 8.67
N ARG A 219 -7.58 5.14 7.95
CA ARG A 219 -8.66 4.26 8.41
C ARG A 219 -8.19 3.36 9.55
N ILE A 220 -9.00 3.26 10.59
CA ILE A 220 -8.87 2.25 11.64
C ILE A 220 -9.70 1.04 11.23
N TYR A 221 -9.06 -0.11 11.17
CA TYR A 221 -9.74 -1.38 10.86
C TYR A 221 -10.25 -2.04 12.14
N ALA A 222 -11.26 -2.91 12.03
CA ALA A 222 -11.88 -3.59 13.17
C ALA A 222 -10.91 -4.41 14.07
N PHE A 223 -9.73 -4.71 13.57
CA PHE A 223 -8.67 -5.41 14.30
C PHE A 223 -7.63 -4.47 14.93
N GLN A 224 -7.77 -3.16 14.78
CA GLN A 224 -6.88 -2.13 15.34
C GLN A 224 -7.56 -1.41 16.48
N SER A 225 -6.79 -0.97 17.48
CA SER A 225 -7.29 -0.25 18.65
C SER A 225 -6.29 0.83 19.07
N THR A 226 -6.81 1.93 19.56
CA THR A 226 -6.07 3.04 20.19
C THR A 226 -5.92 2.86 21.71
N SER A 227 -6.55 1.84 22.30
CA SER A 227 -6.65 1.68 23.74
C SER A 227 -5.34 1.71 24.50
N LEU A 228 -4.24 1.16 23.91
CA LEU A 228 -2.92 1.17 24.57
C LEU A 228 -2.35 2.59 24.68
N VAL A 229 -2.46 3.42 23.65
CA VAL A 229 -1.98 4.81 23.74
C VAL A 229 -2.89 5.65 24.64
N GLU A 230 -4.20 5.44 24.60
CA GLU A 230 -5.15 6.11 25.49
C GLU A 230 -4.87 5.80 26.96
N GLN A 231 -4.62 4.52 27.28
CA GLN A 231 -4.23 4.09 28.62
C GLN A 231 -2.90 4.73 29.04
N ALA A 232 -1.87 4.66 28.19
CA ALA A 232 -0.56 5.26 28.46
C ALA A 232 -0.67 6.76 28.78
N LEU A 233 -1.43 7.51 27.98
CA LEU A 233 -1.65 8.93 28.19
C LEU A 233 -2.42 9.23 29.48
N SER A 234 -3.45 8.44 29.79
CA SER A 234 -4.24 8.56 31.03
C SER A 234 -3.37 8.34 32.27
N GLU A 235 -2.49 7.34 32.25
CA GLU A 235 -1.58 7.05 33.38
C GLU A 235 -0.46 8.08 33.52
N LEU A 236 0.09 8.58 32.40
CA LEU A 236 1.12 9.64 32.42
C LEU A 236 0.59 10.99 32.88
N ASN A 237 -0.68 11.29 32.61
CA ASN A 237 -1.37 12.53 33.00
C ASN A 237 -0.53 13.80 32.74
N LEU A 238 0.07 13.91 31.55
CA LEU A 238 0.95 15.02 31.16
C LEU A 238 0.11 16.23 30.68
N PRO A 239 0.49 17.47 31.03
CA PRO A 239 -0.20 18.66 30.55
C PRO A 239 0.09 18.91 29.05
N ASN A 240 -0.83 19.60 28.37
CA ASN A 240 -0.71 20.00 26.97
C ASN A 240 -0.42 18.83 26.00
N VAL A 241 -1.06 17.68 26.21
CA VAL A 241 -0.96 16.49 25.34
C VAL A 241 -2.27 16.27 24.61
N GLU A 242 -2.22 16.03 23.32
CA GLU A 242 -3.35 15.71 22.46
C GLU A 242 -3.13 14.40 21.69
N LEU A 243 -4.16 13.56 21.64
CA LEU A 243 -4.22 12.42 20.75
C LEU A 243 -5.16 12.73 19.58
N ASN A 244 -4.59 12.98 18.40
CA ASN A 244 -5.33 13.34 17.20
C ASN A 244 -5.57 12.12 16.31
N ILE A 245 -6.83 11.76 16.14
CA ILE A 245 -7.24 10.62 15.32
C ILE A 245 -7.98 11.11 14.08
N HIS A 246 -7.29 11.15 12.95
CA HIS A 246 -7.84 11.56 11.66
C HIS A 246 -8.25 10.34 10.84
N THR A 247 -9.56 10.11 10.72
CA THR A 247 -10.12 9.04 9.89
C THR A 247 -11.01 9.61 8.78
N PRO A 248 -11.33 8.84 7.73
CA PRO A 248 -12.28 9.30 6.71
C PRO A 248 -13.65 9.68 7.25
N ASP A 249 -14.04 9.11 8.39
CA ASP A 249 -15.35 9.31 9.02
C ASP A 249 -15.30 10.32 10.19
N CYS A 250 -14.09 10.68 10.64
CA CYS A 250 -13.87 11.62 11.75
C CYS A 250 -12.64 12.49 11.46
N GLN A 251 -12.83 13.81 11.39
CA GLN A 251 -11.78 14.79 11.11
C GLN A 251 -10.90 14.43 9.88
N PRO A 252 -11.49 14.23 8.70
CA PRO A 252 -10.73 13.82 7.52
C PRO A 252 -9.73 14.91 7.10
N ILE A 253 -8.49 14.48 6.82
CA ILE A 253 -7.44 15.36 6.27
C ILE A 253 -7.32 15.08 4.77
N PRO A 254 -7.31 16.11 3.91
CA PRO A 254 -6.97 15.97 2.51
C PRO A 254 -5.56 15.40 2.34
N LEU A 255 -5.35 14.54 1.34
CA LEU A 255 -4.09 13.81 1.17
C LEU A 255 -2.87 14.73 1.05
N ASN A 256 -3.02 15.89 0.41
CA ASN A 256 -1.97 16.89 0.26
C ASN A 256 -1.62 17.63 1.56
N HIS A 257 -2.42 17.52 2.62
CA HIS A 257 -2.17 18.10 3.94
C HIS A 257 -1.65 17.08 4.97
N VAL A 258 -1.55 15.81 4.61
CA VAL A 258 -1.05 14.76 5.53
C VAL A 258 0.39 15.04 5.95
N GLY A 259 1.24 15.51 5.05
CA GLY A 259 2.61 15.90 5.36
C GLY A 259 2.68 17.08 6.34
N ASP A 260 1.81 18.07 6.17
CA ASP A 260 1.72 19.24 7.07
C ASP A 260 1.29 18.80 8.48
N GLU A 261 0.25 17.96 8.60
CA GLU A 261 -0.18 17.43 9.89
C GLU A 261 0.92 16.64 10.58
N LEU A 262 1.65 15.79 9.86
CA LEU A 262 2.76 15.05 10.43
C LEU A 262 3.89 15.97 10.89
N ARG A 263 4.23 17.03 10.14
CA ARG A 263 5.26 18.00 10.56
C ARG A 263 4.90 18.74 11.84
N HIS A 264 3.60 19.05 12.03
CA HIS A 264 3.09 19.69 13.25
C HIS A 264 2.82 18.70 14.40
N SER A 265 3.01 17.39 14.16
CA SER A 265 2.87 16.36 15.19
C SER A 265 4.19 16.17 15.93
N SER A 266 4.10 15.84 17.22
CA SER A 266 5.25 15.43 18.02
C SER A 266 5.59 13.96 17.80
N MET A 267 4.57 13.11 17.56
CA MET A 267 4.76 11.68 17.28
C MET A 267 3.75 11.21 16.25
N ALA A 268 4.15 10.26 15.43
CA ALA A 268 3.26 9.56 14.50
C ALA A 268 2.83 8.21 15.08
N LEU A 269 1.52 8.00 15.25
CA LEU A 269 0.96 6.74 15.71
C LEU A 269 0.74 5.78 14.53
N VAL A 270 1.23 4.56 14.64
CA VAL A 270 0.98 3.47 13.69
C VAL A 270 0.30 2.32 14.41
N LEU A 271 -0.90 1.97 13.96
CA LEU A 271 -1.67 0.87 14.53
C LEU A 271 -1.46 -0.40 13.71
N THR A 272 -1.09 -1.50 14.39
CA THR A 272 -0.89 -2.80 13.78
C THR A 272 -1.77 -3.88 14.41
N ASN A 273 -1.52 -5.12 14.06
CA ASN A 273 -2.11 -6.28 14.69
C ASN A 273 -1.07 -7.42 14.71
N PRO A 274 -0.76 -8.00 15.87
CA PRO A 274 0.21 -9.10 16.00
C PRO A 274 -0.14 -10.35 15.17
N ASN A 275 -1.41 -10.49 14.80
CA ASN A 275 -1.88 -11.60 13.96
C ASN A 275 -1.81 -11.29 12.44
N ALA A 276 -1.50 -10.05 12.06
CA ALA A 276 -1.37 -9.64 10.66
C ALA A 276 0.12 -9.65 10.26
N LYS A 277 0.51 -10.66 9.50
CA LYS A 277 1.91 -10.84 9.11
C LYS A 277 2.32 -9.95 7.96
N GLY A 278 3.52 -9.41 8.03
CA GLY A 278 4.16 -8.74 6.90
C GLY A 278 3.52 -7.42 6.47
N MET A 279 2.74 -6.77 7.31
CA MET A 279 2.12 -5.48 6.96
C MET A 279 3.15 -4.35 6.99
N MET A 280 3.40 -3.75 5.81
CA MET A 280 4.22 -2.54 5.67
C MET A 280 3.32 -1.37 5.26
N THR A 281 2.84 -0.64 6.26
CA THR A 281 1.88 0.46 6.06
C THR A 281 2.53 1.71 5.48
N THR A 282 1.82 2.44 4.62
CA THR A 282 2.27 3.75 4.09
C THR A 282 2.47 4.79 5.19
N LYS A 283 1.68 4.73 6.27
CA LYS A 283 1.79 5.66 7.42
C LYS A 283 3.19 5.64 8.06
N PHE A 284 3.79 4.45 8.14
CA PHE A 284 5.16 4.31 8.61
C PHE A 284 6.15 5.06 7.72
N PHE A 285 6.07 4.87 6.41
CA PHE A 285 6.96 5.54 5.46
C PHE A 285 6.75 7.05 5.43
N GLU A 286 5.52 7.52 5.56
CA GLU A 286 5.17 8.94 5.62
C GLU A 286 5.78 9.60 6.86
N ALA A 287 5.64 8.97 8.03
CA ALA A 287 6.29 9.42 9.27
C ALA A 287 7.82 9.38 9.19
N LEU A 288 8.39 8.32 8.58
CA LEU A 288 9.82 8.16 8.33
C LEU A 288 10.37 9.32 7.47
N GLY A 289 9.64 9.69 6.40
CA GLY A 289 9.99 10.82 5.54
C GLY A 289 10.03 12.13 6.28
N CYS A 290 9.10 12.37 7.20
CA CYS A 290 9.03 13.55 8.06
C CYS A 290 9.99 13.49 9.28
N GLU A 291 10.72 12.39 9.47
CA GLU A 291 11.59 12.16 10.65
C GLU A 291 10.86 12.34 11.99
N LYS A 292 9.58 11.99 12.03
CA LYS A 292 8.81 12.01 13.27
C LYS A 292 8.97 10.71 14.03
N PRO A 293 9.12 10.76 15.38
CA PRO A 293 9.13 9.56 16.20
C PRO A 293 7.89 8.70 15.94
N VAL A 294 8.09 7.45 15.51
CA VAL A 294 7.01 6.50 15.25
C VAL A 294 6.70 5.72 16.53
N LEU A 295 5.44 5.75 16.96
CA LEU A 295 4.91 4.85 17.97
C LEU A 295 4.04 3.79 17.28
N CYS A 296 4.56 2.57 17.16
CA CYS A 296 3.86 1.43 16.53
C CYS A 296 3.29 0.51 17.59
N ILE A 297 1.97 0.45 17.71
CA ILE A 297 1.25 -0.30 18.75
C ILE A 297 0.01 -1.05 18.23
N PRO A 298 -0.27 -2.24 18.79
CA PRO A 298 0.71 -3.11 19.45
C PRO A 298 1.83 -3.48 18.47
N SER A 299 2.98 -3.95 18.93
CA SER A 299 4.03 -4.44 18.02
C SER A 299 3.51 -5.59 17.16
N ASP A 300 3.88 -5.60 15.87
CA ASP A 300 3.63 -6.76 14.99
C ASP A 300 4.61 -7.93 15.28
N ASN A 301 5.63 -7.69 16.11
CA ASN A 301 6.74 -8.60 16.35
C ASN A 301 7.29 -9.20 15.04
N GLY A 302 7.38 -8.37 14.02
CA GLY A 302 7.69 -8.79 12.66
C GLY A 302 8.34 -7.68 11.83
N VAL A 303 8.06 -7.69 10.54
CA VAL A 303 8.78 -6.85 9.55
C VAL A 303 8.69 -5.35 9.80
N LEU A 304 7.59 -4.86 10.37
CA LEU A 304 7.46 -3.44 10.67
C LEU A 304 8.27 -3.06 11.91
N ALA A 305 8.17 -3.84 12.99
CA ALA A 305 8.98 -3.64 14.19
C ALA A 305 10.49 -3.72 13.89
N ASP A 306 10.90 -4.69 13.07
CA ASP A 306 12.29 -4.82 12.64
C ASP A 306 12.74 -3.62 11.79
N THR A 307 11.87 -3.12 10.90
CA THR A 307 12.18 -1.94 10.08
C THR A 307 12.29 -0.67 10.93
N ILE A 308 11.38 -0.48 11.90
CA ILE A 308 11.44 0.63 12.87
C ILE A 308 12.78 0.62 13.62
N ARG A 309 13.20 -0.54 14.11
CA ARG A 309 14.48 -0.73 14.79
C ARG A 309 15.67 -0.46 13.87
N MET A 310 15.66 -1.04 12.67
CA MET A 310 16.73 -0.88 11.67
C MET A 310 16.92 0.58 11.27
N THR A 311 15.83 1.32 11.13
CA THR A 311 15.87 2.74 10.73
C THR A 311 16.01 3.70 11.90
N ASN A 312 16.03 3.22 13.13
CA ASN A 312 15.99 4.04 14.34
C ASN A 312 14.83 5.07 14.30
N SER A 313 13.66 4.67 13.78
CA SER A 313 12.56 5.61 13.53
C SER A 313 11.57 5.72 14.69
N GLY A 314 11.74 4.96 15.77
CA GLY A 314 10.87 5.01 16.93
C GLY A 314 10.76 3.71 17.71
N LEU A 315 9.61 3.47 18.31
CA LEU A 315 9.29 2.30 19.13
C LEU A 315 8.17 1.46 18.50
N ALA A 316 8.35 0.14 18.50
CA ALA A 316 7.28 -0.82 18.26
C ALA A 316 7.14 -1.71 19.50
N SER A 317 6.07 -1.54 20.27
CA SER A 317 5.88 -2.26 21.52
C SER A 317 4.40 -2.62 21.77
N SER A 318 4.21 -3.65 22.60
CA SER A 318 2.92 -4.03 23.20
C SER A 318 2.95 -3.88 24.73
N ASP A 319 4.09 -3.49 25.29
CA ASP A 319 4.30 -3.28 26.72
C ASP A 319 3.93 -1.84 27.08
N LEU A 320 3.05 -1.68 28.06
CA LEU A 320 2.55 -0.37 28.48
C LEU A 320 3.65 0.50 29.10
N GLU A 321 4.59 -0.08 29.85
CA GLU A 321 5.65 0.67 30.49
C GLU A 321 6.68 1.18 29.46
N GLU A 322 7.03 0.37 28.46
CA GLU A 322 7.89 0.81 27.36
C GLU A 322 7.22 1.94 26.56
N ILE A 323 5.91 1.83 26.29
CA ILE A 323 5.14 2.86 25.60
C ILE A 323 5.13 4.16 26.39
N LYS A 324 4.85 4.10 27.70
CA LYS A 324 4.88 5.28 28.59
C LYS A 324 6.26 5.92 28.64
N ALA A 325 7.31 5.11 28.78
CA ALA A 325 8.70 5.60 28.83
C ALA A 325 9.07 6.35 27.53
N PHE A 326 8.71 5.80 26.37
CA PHE A 326 8.98 6.42 25.07
C PHE A 326 8.17 7.71 24.87
N ILE A 327 6.88 7.72 25.22
CA ILE A 327 6.06 8.93 25.16
C ILE A 327 6.66 10.02 26.07
N PHE A 328 7.04 9.67 27.29
CA PHE A 328 7.60 10.60 28.25
C PHE A 328 8.96 11.17 27.79
N GLU A 329 9.84 10.34 27.22
CA GLU A 329 11.11 10.81 26.63
C GLU A 329 10.84 11.86 25.53
N LYS A 330 9.90 11.59 24.62
CA LYS A 330 9.58 12.50 23.52
C LYS A 330 8.83 13.75 24.01
N TYR A 331 8.06 13.62 25.07
CA TYR A 331 7.44 14.77 25.72
C TYR A 331 8.49 15.72 26.35
N GLN A 332 9.52 15.19 27.00
CA GLN A 332 10.62 15.99 27.53
C GLN A 332 11.41 16.69 26.40
N GLU A 333 11.67 16.00 25.29
CA GLU A 333 12.31 16.59 24.10
C GLU A 333 11.48 17.77 23.56
N TRP A 334 10.15 17.58 23.43
CA TRP A 334 9.23 18.63 23.00
C TRP A 334 9.21 19.82 23.99
N GLN A 335 9.18 19.58 25.29
CA GLN A 335 9.23 20.65 26.29
C GLN A 335 10.48 21.51 26.18
N GLN A 336 11.61 20.92 25.80
CA GLN A 336 12.88 21.63 25.66
C GLN A 336 12.98 22.41 24.34
N ASN A 337 12.46 21.85 23.24
CA ASN A 337 12.71 22.35 21.90
C ASN A 337 11.46 22.95 21.23
N GLY A 338 10.26 22.69 21.75
CA GLY A 338 8.98 23.00 21.10
C GLY A 338 8.58 22.00 20.00
N PHE A 339 9.47 21.09 19.63
CA PHE A 339 9.22 20.04 18.61
C PHE A 339 9.98 18.76 19.00
N THR A 340 9.69 17.67 18.27
CA THR A 340 10.43 16.41 18.37
C THR A 340 10.99 16.02 17.02
N ARG A 341 12.14 15.37 17.03
CA ARG A 341 12.78 14.83 15.84
C ARG A 341 13.40 13.46 16.12
N GLN A 342 13.24 12.53 15.22
CA GLN A 342 13.87 11.22 15.32
C GLN A 342 15.11 11.18 14.42
N ALA A 343 16.24 10.76 14.98
CA ALA A 343 17.48 10.56 14.24
C ALA A 343 17.39 9.30 13.37
N VAL A 344 16.65 9.41 12.27
CA VAL A 344 16.37 8.30 11.34
C VAL A 344 17.61 8.00 10.50
N VAL A 345 17.89 6.71 10.30
CA VAL A 345 18.97 6.25 9.43
C VAL A 345 18.40 5.51 8.20
N GLN A 346 19.14 5.56 7.09
CA GLN A 346 18.83 4.84 5.85
C GLN A 346 17.43 5.15 5.24
N LYS A 347 16.84 6.31 5.52
CA LYS A 347 15.49 6.63 5.04
C LYS A 347 15.38 6.75 3.52
N GLU A 348 16.46 7.15 2.84
CA GLU A 348 16.50 7.39 1.40
C GLU A 348 16.13 6.15 0.58
N GLN A 349 16.48 4.96 1.09
CA GLN A 349 16.11 3.70 0.45
C GLN A 349 14.60 3.48 0.36
N PHE A 350 13.81 4.18 1.18
CA PHE A 350 12.35 4.11 1.22
C PHE A 350 11.66 5.27 0.47
N SER A 351 12.40 6.15 -0.19
CA SER A 351 11.77 7.18 -1.03
C SER A 351 11.09 6.54 -2.25
N ARG A 352 9.95 7.09 -2.69
CA ARG A 352 9.27 6.63 -3.92
C ARG A 352 10.13 6.83 -5.15
N GLU A 353 11.00 7.82 -5.14
CA GLU A 353 11.99 8.00 -6.21
C GLU A 353 12.90 6.77 -6.32
N LYS A 354 13.47 6.33 -5.19
CA LYS A 354 14.32 5.13 -5.17
C LYS A 354 13.56 3.87 -5.59
N GLN A 355 12.29 3.75 -5.16
CA GLN A 355 11.45 2.63 -5.58
C GLN A 355 11.16 2.67 -7.09
N ALA A 356 10.89 3.84 -7.67
CA ALA A 356 10.67 3.98 -9.11
C ALA A 356 11.93 3.64 -9.93
N GLN A 357 13.11 4.02 -9.45
CA GLN A 357 14.39 3.63 -10.05
C GLN A 357 14.57 2.10 -10.05
N GLN A 358 14.22 1.43 -8.95
CA GLN A 358 14.28 -0.04 -8.85
C GLN A 358 13.31 -0.72 -9.83
N PHE A 359 12.09 -0.19 -10.00
CA PHE A 359 11.15 -0.68 -11.02
C PHE A 359 11.72 -0.53 -12.42
N GLN A 360 12.24 0.65 -12.76
CA GLN A 360 12.82 0.90 -14.08
C GLN A 360 13.99 -0.06 -14.35
N GLN A 361 14.86 -0.27 -13.38
CA GLN A 361 15.96 -1.21 -13.48
C GLN A 361 15.44 -2.64 -13.75
N LEU A 362 14.46 -3.10 -12.97
CA LEU A 362 13.84 -4.41 -13.16
C LEU A 362 13.21 -4.57 -14.55
N PHE A 363 12.57 -3.52 -15.07
CA PHE A 363 12.01 -3.55 -16.43
C PHE A 363 13.08 -3.78 -17.48
N PHE A 364 14.22 -3.10 -17.36
CA PHE A 364 15.35 -3.32 -18.27
C PHE A 364 16.00 -4.70 -18.14
N GLU A 365 16.11 -5.20 -16.91
CA GLU A 365 16.67 -6.54 -16.64
C GLU A 365 15.78 -7.63 -17.23
N THR A 366 14.46 -7.54 -17.04
CA THR A 366 13.49 -8.50 -17.57
C THR A 366 13.49 -8.59 -19.11
N LEU A 367 13.86 -7.49 -19.80
CA LEU A 367 13.92 -7.45 -21.27
C LEU A 367 15.24 -7.99 -21.86
N LYS A 368 16.24 -8.28 -21.03
CA LYS A 368 17.52 -8.88 -21.49
C LYS A 368 17.48 -10.40 -21.57
N HIS A 369 16.47 -10.99 -20.93
CA HIS A 369 16.23 -12.43 -20.86
C HIS A 369 15.02 -12.83 -21.72
#